data_9aa33e6cb154685fec045f1e5d9aeedf
#
_entry.id   9aa33e6cb154685fec045f1e5d9aeedf
#
_cell.length_a   1.000
_cell.length_b   1.000
_cell.length_c   1.000
_cell.angle_alpha   90.00
_cell.angle_beta   90.00
_cell.angle_gamma   90.00
#
_symmetry.space_group_name_H-M   'P 1'
#
loop_
_entity.id
_entity.type
_entity.pdbx_description
1 polymer ?
#
loop_
_entity_poly.entity_id
_entity_poly.type
_entity_poly.pdbx_seq_one_letter_code
_entity_poly.pdbx_strand_id
1 'polypeptide(L)'
;MPLQKLLLPIIFVLFIFQTGCKKDKVQDNNIELLHAERGVRKGFFDAQGRQVILRGVNYNCLGDYWVANQDVPPVKPYDPEDFRMMAEEGFNCVRLLFHWSRLEPVRGQYNQAYITDIKRAIEDASRYGIYVLLDMHQDAWGKYIASKPEDACNYPNNGWDGAPEWATFTDGQSTCKDDASGVGGRETAPAVYHAFQHFFDNTDGIQDACINAWAALAKETAKYPNVVGYDILNEPNLGYKPLLEEVGKLGRFYGKTIAAIRNAERSVGAPQHIMFFEMSVTWQGQGIPFIAMPDFTDDKNIVFAPHTYFEAITYLLTLEQGYDLLSGLSNAYQTGMFIGEYGYFDGDINVSVAKLKRFAVKEDGNFGSSTYWQWCQTPGDPHGISWDGQSYGERSMALIETDWKGNYTGNKNEALLRILSRSYPRAIQGKPKKFSTDPENGALYLEAATNQEGHTLLWLNQRFGEPKFRCSNGEVKALQQVYGGYLADISVRDTYSIEVYYE
;
A
#
# COMPACT_ATOMS: atom_id res chain seq x y z
N MET A 1 59.99 66.84 22.29
CA MET A 1 58.67 66.48 22.85
C MET A 1 58.04 65.43 21.92
N PRO A 2 57.91 64.18 22.27
CA PRO A 2 57.29 63.12 21.41
C PRO A 2 55.81 62.97 21.75
N LEU A 3 54.95 62.97 20.68
CA LEU A 3 53.56 62.60 20.79
C LEU A 3 53.38 61.11 21.08
N GLN A 4 52.72 60.83 22.18
CA GLN A 4 52.22 59.50 22.49
C GLN A 4 50.98 59.18 21.66
N LYS A 5 51.04 58.10 20.81
CA LYS A 5 49.89 57.50 20.15
C LYS A 5 49.15 56.58 21.11
N LEU A 6 47.89 56.91 21.43
CA LEU A 6 46.99 56.00 22.13
C LEU A 6 46.48 54.96 21.15
N LEU A 7 46.78 53.72 21.39
CA LEU A 7 46.19 52.54 20.73
C LEU A 7 45.01 52.05 21.57
N LEU A 8 43.78 52.21 21.09
CA LEU A 8 42.60 51.52 21.65
C LEU A 8 42.52 50.07 21.06
N PRO A 9 42.33 49.05 21.91
CA PRO A 9 42.08 47.72 21.38
C PRO A 9 40.61 47.57 20.93
N ILE A 10 40.40 47.23 19.66
CA ILE A 10 39.10 46.81 19.14
C ILE A 10 38.86 45.38 19.59
N ILE A 11 37.91 45.20 20.49
CA ILE A 11 37.42 43.88 20.91
C ILE A 11 36.44 43.40 19.84
N PHE A 12 36.84 42.44 19.02
CA PHE A 12 35.95 41.68 18.13
C PHE A 12 35.20 40.65 18.98
N VAL A 13 33.92 40.90 19.24
CA VAL A 13 33.01 39.91 19.81
C VAL A 13 32.56 38.99 18.66
N LEU A 14 33.16 37.79 18.56
CA LEU A 14 32.67 36.76 17.68
C LEU A 14 31.37 36.16 18.27
N PHE A 15 30.23 36.53 17.68
CA PHE A 15 28.99 35.80 17.88
C PHE A 15 29.09 34.47 17.13
N ILE A 16 29.43 33.40 17.85
CA ILE A 16 29.28 32.05 17.35
C ILE A 16 27.79 31.70 17.39
N PHE A 17 27.11 31.83 16.26
CA PHE A 17 25.81 31.19 16.09
C PHE A 17 26.03 29.67 16.09
N GLN A 18 25.82 29.05 17.24
CA GLN A 18 25.59 27.61 17.30
C GLN A 18 24.24 27.32 16.64
N THR A 19 24.24 27.04 15.36
CA THR A 19 23.13 26.31 14.73
C THR A 19 23.18 24.90 15.29
N GLY A 20 22.50 24.70 16.40
CA GLY A 20 22.24 23.38 16.92
C GLY A 20 21.41 22.64 15.87
N CYS A 21 22.07 21.74 15.12
CA CYS A 21 21.38 20.66 14.44
C CYS A 21 20.61 19.90 15.55
N LYS A 22 19.30 20.11 15.65
CA LYS A 22 18.46 19.19 16.41
C LYS A 22 18.62 17.84 15.69
N LYS A 23 19.41 16.95 16.24
CA LYS A 23 19.31 15.53 15.93
C LYS A 23 17.88 15.15 16.32
N ASP A 24 17.04 14.96 15.32
CA ASP A 24 15.74 14.33 15.54
C ASP A 24 16.02 13.06 16.34
N LYS A 25 15.39 12.98 17.51
CA LYS A 25 15.46 11.74 18.29
C LYS A 25 14.75 10.71 17.43
N VAL A 26 15.53 9.81 16.81
CA VAL A 26 15.00 8.58 16.24
C VAL A 26 14.22 7.93 17.38
N GLN A 27 12.91 7.92 17.26
CA GLN A 27 12.06 7.22 18.19
C GLN A 27 12.39 5.74 17.99
N ASP A 28 12.81 5.08 19.03
CA ASP A 28 13.07 3.62 19.00
C ASP A 28 11.69 2.95 18.89
N ASN A 29 11.18 2.91 17.67
CA ASN A 29 9.89 2.32 17.34
C ASN A 29 10.11 0.80 17.31
N ASN A 30 9.91 0.16 18.44
CA ASN A 30 9.95 -1.29 18.57
C ASN A 30 8.75 -1.85 17.78
N ILE A 31 8.90 -2.02 16.44
CA ILE A 31 7.87 -2.59 15.59
C ILE A 31 7.83 -4.09 15.87
N GLU A 32 6.68 -4.55 16.33
CA GLU A 32 6.42 -5.97 16.56
C GLU A 32 5.86 -6.62 15.28
N LEU A 33 6.20 -7.88 15.06
CA LEU A 33 5.62 -8.65 13.98
C LEU A 33 4.10 -8.81 14.18
N LEU A 34 3.33 -8.55 13.14
CA LEU A 34 1.91 -8.82 13.11
C LEU A 34 1.60 -10.20 12.55
N HIS A 35 0.44 -10.73 12.93
CA HIS A 35 -0.11 -11.92 12.34
C HIS A 35 -1.59 -11.73 11.98
N ALA A 36 -2.09 -12.52 11.05
CA ALA A 36 -3.51 -12.57 10.73
C ALA A 36 -4.17 -13.81 11.34
N GLU A 37 -5.46 -13.73 11.60
CA GLU A 37 -6.29 -14.86 12.01
C GLU A 37 -7.43 -15.11 11.02
N ARG A 38 -7.82 -16.37 10.88
CA ARG A 38 -9.00 -16.81 10.10
C ARG A 38 -10.11 -17.29 11.01
N GLY A 39 -11.34 -17.22 10.54
CA GLY A 39 -12.51 -17.77 11.23
C GLY A 39 -13.29 -16.73 12.01
N VAL A 40 -13.67 -17.04 13.24
CA VAL A 40 -14.54 -16.18 14.07
C VAL A 40 -13.87 -14.86 14.45
N ARG A 41 -12.59 -14.94 14.78
CA ARG A 41 -11.74 -13.78 15.01
C ARG A 41 -10.82 -13.64 13.82
N LYS A 42 -11.08 -12.64 13.00
CA LYS A 42 -10.35 -12.38 11.76
C LYS A 42 -9.86 -10.95 11.70
N GLY A 43 -8.69 -10.71 11.11
CA GLY A 43 -8.04 -9.42 11.02
C GLY A 43 -6.55 -9.50 11.33
N PHE A 44 -5.97 -8.37 11.67
CA PHE A 44 -4.57 -8.21 12.03
C PHE A 44 -4.42 -8.13 13.54
N PHE A 45 -3.42 -8.83 14.08
CA PHE A 45 -3.18 -8.86 15.52
C PHE A 45 -1.70 -8.71 15.83
N ASP A 46 -1.41 -8.01 16.93
CA ASP A 46 -0.08 -7.94 17.52
C ASP A 46 0.19 -9.11 18.49
N ALA A 47 1.39 -9.14 19.07
CA ALA A 47 1.80 -10.17 20.00
C ALA A 47 0.98 -10.20 21.29
N GLN A 48 0.31 -9.08 21.67
CA GLN A 48 -0.58 -8.98 22.81
C GLN A 48 -2.01 -9.43 22.45
N GLY A 49 -2.24 -9.79 21.19
CA GLY A 49 -3.55 -10.20 20.68
C GLY A 49 -4.53 -9.03 20.54
N ARG A 50 -4.06 -7.81 20.45
CA ARG A 50 -4.88 -6.63 20.13
C ARG A 50 -5.15 -6.58 18.63
N GLN A 51 -6.35 -6.15 18.25
CA GLN A 51 -6.64 -5.93 16.83
C GLN A 51 -5.93 -4.65 16.34
N VAL A 52 -5.14 -4.78 15.28
CA VAL A 52 -4.37 -3.68 14.67
C VAL A 52 -5.10 -3.16 13.43
N ILE A 53 -5.10 -1.84 13.25
CA ILE A 53 -5.56 -1.19 12.03
C ILE A 53 -4.34 -0.64 11.29
N LEU A 54 -4.22 -1.03 10.01
CA LEU A 54 -3.18 -0.56 9.10
C LEU A 54 -3.78 0.49 8.17
N ARG A 55 -3.21 1.68 8.15
CA ARG A 55 -3.55 2.75 7.22
C ARG A 55 -2.32 3.28 6.54
N GLY A 56 -2.37 3.33 5.23
CA GLY A 56 -1.18 3.68 4.48
C GLY A 56 -1.42 4.10 3.05
N VAL A 57 -0.36 3.99 2.28
CA VAL A 57 -0.30 4.39 0.88
C VAL A 57 0.43 3.37 0.05
N ASN A 58 0.11 3.31 -1.24
CA ASN A 58 0.93 2.64 -2.23
C ASN A 58 2.14 3.51 -2.59
N TYR A 59 3.32 2.88 -2.72
CA TYR A 59 4.57 3.58 -3.01
C TYR A 59 5.39 2.84 -4.06
N ASN A 60 5.53 3.46 -5.23
CA ASN A 60 6.08 2.85 -6.43
C ASN A 60 7.54 3.23 -6.73
N CYS A 61 8.27 3.82 -5.78
CA CYS A 61 9.64 4.34 -6.00
C CYS A 61 10.66 3.30 -6.49
N LEU A 62 10.38 2.00 -6.34
CA LEU A 62 11.20 0.90 -6.83
C LEU A 62 10.67 0.30 -8.14
N GLY A 63 9.72 0.95 -8.78
CA GLY A 63 9.07 0.49 -9.99
C GLY A 63 10.01 0.26 -11.19
N ASP A 64 9.59 -0.64 -12.09
CA ASP A 64 10.22 -0.93 -13.37
C ASP A 64 9.19 -0.80 -14.49
N TYR A 65 8.72 0.43 -14.67
CA TYR A 65 7.65 0.76 -15.61
C TYR A 65 8.13 0.90 -17.05
N TRP A 66 7.21 0.72 -17.95
CA TRP A 66 7.34 1.18 -19.33
C TRP A 66 7.57 2.70 -19.37
N VAL A 67 8.31 3.17 -20.36
CA VAL A 67 8.69 4.58 -20.48
C VAL A 67 8.31 5.08 -21.87
N ALA A 68 7.36 5.99 -21.92
CA ALA A 68 6.96 6.67 -23.16
C ALA A 68 8.02 7.68 -23.63
N ASN A 69 8.62 8.40 -22.67
CA ASN A 69 9.65 9.41 -22.92
C ASN A 69 10.84 9.19 -21.97
N GLN A 70 11.99 8.87 -22.54
CA GLN A 70 13.23 8.57 -21.79
C GLN A 70 13.76 9.77 -20.97
N ASP A 71 13.33 10.99 -21.28
CA ASP A 71 13.74 12.20 -20.55
C ASP A 71 12.93 12.43 -19.27
N VAL A 72 11.86 11.64 -19.05
CA VAL A 72 10.94 11.77 -17.92
C VAL A 72 10.93 10.49 -17.10
N PRO A 73 11.36 10.52 -15.84
CA PRO A 73 11.38 9.30 -15.03
C PRO A 73 9.95 8.77 -14.78
N PRO A 74 9.73 7.46 -14.92
CA PRO A 74 8.40 6.86 -14.68
C PRO A 74 8.07 6.73 -13.20
N VAL A 75 9.07 6.81 -12.33
CA VAL A 75 8.91 6.75 -10.86
C VAL A 75 9.68 7.88 -10.19
N LYS A 76 9.20 8.34 -9.05
CA LYS A 76 9.95 9.25 -8.19
C LYS A 76 11.24 8.56 -7.74
N PRO A 77 12.41 9.20 -7.84
CA PRO A 77 13.62 8.67 -7.24
C PRO A 77 13.42 8.35 -5.75
N TYR A 78 13.98 7.23 -5.31
CA TYR A 78 13.90 6.82 -3.91
C TYR A 78 14.43 7.90 -2.97
N ASP A 79 13.64 8.23 -1.96
CA ASP A 79 13.99 9.20 -0.92
C ASP A 79 13.50 8.68 0.44
N PRO A 80 14.40 8.43 1.42
CA PRO A 80 13.99 7.98 2.75
C PRO A 80 13.12 8.99 3.51
N GLU A 81 13.16 10.26 3.11
CA GLU A 81 12.34 11.34 3.65
C GLU A 81 10.84 11.14 3.40
N ASP A 82 10.47 10.39 2.35
CA ASP A 82 9.08 10.04 2.07
C ASP A 82 8.45 9.28 3.25
N PHE A 83 9.18 8.37 3.90
CA PHE A 83 8.66 7.65 5.07
C PHE A 83 8.45 8.56 6.28
N ARG A 84 9.30 9.57 6.47
CA ARG A 84 9.09 10.57 7.51
C ARG A 84 7.80 11.35 7.23
N MET A 85 7.62 11.81 6.01
CA MET A 85 6.40 12.53 5.59
C MET A 85 5.14 11.66 5.71
N MET A 86 5.22 10.37 5.36
CA MET A 86 4.11 9.41 5.57
C MET A 86 3.76 9.27 7.05
N ALA A 87 4.76 9.17 7.92
CA ALA A 87 4.54 9.10 9.37
C ALA A 87 3.93 10.39 9.94
N GLU A 88 4.26 11.56 9.40
CA GLU A 88 3.65 12.84 9.75
C GLU A 88 2.16 12.90 9.39
N GLU A 89 1.75 12.21 8.33
CA GLU A 89 0.34 12.05 7.97
C GLU A 89 -0.36 10.93 8.77
N GLY A 90 0.35 10.26 9.67
CA GLY A 90 -0.18 9.20 10.53
C GLY A 90 -0.26 7.83 9.86
N PHE A 91 0.30 7.68 8.68
CA PHE A 91 0.37 6.37 8.04
C PHE A 91 1.30 5.43 8.81
N ASN A 92 0.85 4.18 9.00
CA ASN A 92 1.62 3.14 9.66
C ASN A 92 1.89 1.93 8.76
N CYS A 93 1.51 2.02 7.50
CA CYS A 93 1.72 0.98 6.51
C CYS A 93 2.08 1.60 5.16
N VAL A 94 2.94 0.93 4.42
CA VAL A 94 3.20 1.21 3.01
C VAL A 94 3.08 -0.09 2.23
N ARG A 95 2.31 -0.09 1.14
CA ARG A 95 2.36 -1.14 0.12
C ARG A 95 3.46 -0.74 -0.86
N LEU A 96 4.60 -1.41 -0.74
CA LEU A 96 5.81 -1.12 -1.50
C LEU A 96 5.85 -1.99 -2.75
N LEU A 97 5.65 -1.33 -3.89
CA LEU A 97 5.62 -1.99 -5.18
C LEU A 97 7.04 -2.39 -5.62
N PHE A 98 7.20 -3.65 -6.01
CA PHE A 98 8.39 -4.14 -6.70
C PHE A 98 7.98 -5.03 -7.88
N HIS A 99 8.87 -5.19 -8.87
CA HIS A 99 8.53 -5.87 -10.12
C HIS A 99 9.40 -7.10 -10.35
N TRP A 100 8.78 -8.18 -10.81
CA TRP A 100 9.48 -9.41 -11.16
C TRP A 100 10.53 -9.18 -12.27
N SER A 101 10.21 -8.33 -13.27
CA SER A 101 11.13 -7.95 -14.33
C SER A 101 12.47 -7.38 -13.83
N ARG A 102 12.44 -6.60 -12.74
CA ARG A 102 13.63 -6.01 -12.13
C ARG A 102 14.30 -6.93 -11.12
N LEU A 103 13.50 -7.78 -10.47
CA LEU A 103 14.01 -8.77 -9.52
C LEU A 103 14.78 -9.89 -10.23
N GLU A 104 14.24 -10.37 -11.36
CA GLU A 104 14.81 -11.49 -12.16
C GLU A 104 14.87 -11.13 -13.65
N PRO A 105 15.73 -10.14 -14.02
CA PRO A 105 15.84 -9.70 -15.42
C PRO A 105 16.37 -10.78 -16.36
N VAL A 106 17.13 -11.72 -15.83
CA VAL A 106 17.62 -12.92 -16.51
C VAL A 106 17.18 -14.13 -15.72
N ARG A 107 16.57 -15.09 -16.38
CA ARG A 107 16.00 -16.29 -15.74
C ARG A 107 17.01 -16.99 -14.82
N GLY A 108 16.62 -17.20 -13.57
CA GLY A 108 17.44 -17.81 -12.53
C GLY A 108 18.52 -16.88 -11.94
N GLN A 109 18.56 -15.61 -12.31
CA GLN A 109 19.53 -14.64 -11.82
C GLN A 109 18.84 -13.47 -11.12
N TYR A 110 18.81 -13.50 -9.78
CA TYR A 110 18.19 -12.46 -8.99
C TYR A 110 19.10 -11.25 -8.83
N ASN A 111 18.56 -10.06 -9.08
CA ASN A 111 19.27 -8.79 -9.01
C ASN A 111 19.54 -8.38 -7.56
N GLN A 112 20.76 -8.65 -7.09
CA GLN A 112 21.17 -8.36 -5.69
C GLN A 112 21.15 -6.87 -5.35
N ALA A 113 21.42 -6.00 -6.32
CA ALA A 113 21.32 -4.55 -6.10
C ALA A 113 19.87 -4.14 -5.85
N TYR A 114 18.93 -4.68 -6.60
CA TYR A 114 17.52 -4.42 -6.41
C TYR A 114 16.98 -4.97 -5.06
N ILE A 115 17.38 -6.18 -4.68
CA ILE A 115 17.08 -6.74 -3.36
C ILE A 115 17.63 -5.83 -2.25
N THR A 116 18.83 -5.27 -2.43
CA THR A 116 19.42 -4.32 -1.48
C THR A 116 18.60 -3.03 -1.38
N ASP A 117 18.08 -2.51 -2.51
CA ASP A 117 17.20 -1.34 -2.52
C ASP A 117 15.89 -1.61 -1.78
N ILE A 118 15.27 -2.79 -1.96
CA ILE A 118 14.06 -3.21 -1.23
C ILE A 118 14.35 -3.28 0.28
N LYS A 119 15.47 -3.91 0.68
CA LYS A 119 15.86 -4.02 2.10
C LYS A 119 16.09 -2.64 2.72
N ARG A 120 16.74 -1.72 2.00
CA ARG A 120 16.94 -0.34 2.45
C ARG A 120 15.60 0.36 2.67
N ALA A 121 14.64 0.22 1.77
CA ALA A 121 13.31 0.80 1.94
C ALA A 121 12.58 0.24 3.18
N ILE A 122 12.71 -1.07 3.45
CA ILE A 122 12.17 -1.71 4.65
C ILE A 122 12.81 -1.11 5.91
N GLU A 123 14.13 -0.96 5.93
CA GLU A 123 14.88 -0.41 7.07
C GLU A 123 14.54 1.06 7.31
N ASP A 124 14.42 1.86 6.25
CA ASP A 124 14.06 3.27 6.36
C ASP A 124 12.62 3.46 6.85
N ALA A 125 11.66 2.66 6.38
CA ALA A 125 10.29 2.63 6.88
C ALA A 125 10.22 2.28 8.38
N SER A 126 11.02 1.31 8.82
CA SER A 126 11.11 0.89 10.24
C SER A 126 11.46 2.03 11.19
N ARG A 127 12.33 2.97 10.77
CA ARG A 127 12.73 4.13 11.58
C ARG A 127 11.57 5.04 11.98
N TYR A 128 10.49 5.00 11.20
CA TYR A 128 9.30 5.81 11.41
C TYR A 128 8.07 5.02 11.87
N GLY A 129 8.27 3.75 12.26
CA GLY A 129 7.17 2.91 12.74
C GLY A 129 6.20 2.47 11.65
N ILE A 130 6.68 2.35 10.40
CA ILE A 130 5.88 2.00 9.24
C ILE A 130 6.10 0.52 8.88
N TYR A 131 5.00 -0.22 8.82
CA TYR A 131 4.96 -1.57 8.26
C TYR A 131 5.08 -1.54 6.74
N VAL A 132 5.74 -2.55 6.17
CA VAL A 132 5.91 -2.70 4.73
C VAL A 132 5.18 -3.96 4.26
N LEU A 133 4.20 -3.79 3.39
CA LEU A 133 3.62 -4.86 2.58
C LEU A 133 4.39 -4.91 1.27
N LEU A 134 5.10 -6.00 1.01
CA LEU A 134 5.82 -6.19 -0.25
C LEU A 134 4.85 -6.71 -1.31
N ASP A 135 4.66 -5.93 -2.36
CA ASP A 135 3.73 -6.22 -3.44
C ASP A 135 4.48 -6.54 -4.74
N MET A 136 4.30 -7.77 -5.25
CA MET A 136 4.76 -8.11 -6.60
C MET A 136 3.78 -7.52 -7.59
N HIS A 137 4.07 -6.29 -7.97
CA HIS A 137 3.21 -5.50 -8.84
C HIS A 137 3.35 -5.88 -10.30
N GLN A 138 2.22 -5.92 -10.97
CA GLN A 138 2.09 -6.05 -12.40
C GLN A 138 0.83 -5.34 -12.88
N ASP A 139 0.89 -4.79 -14.08
CA ASP A 139 -0.25 -4.31 -14.84
C ASP A 139 -0.17 -4.83 -16.25
N ALA A 140 -1.28 -5.39 -16.73
CA ALA A 140 -1.39 -5.96 -18.07
C ALA A 140 -0.22 -6.87 -18.44
N TRP A 141 0.22 -7.71 -17.50
CA TRP A 141 1.37 -8.60 -17.53
C TRP A 141 2.73 -7.88 -17.49
N GLY A 142 2.92 -6.77 -18.18
CA GLY A 142 4.19 -6.05 -18.10
C GLY A 142 4.53 -5.16 -19.29
N LYS A 143 5.67 -4.50 -19.19
CA LYS A 143 6.12 -3.48 -20.14
C LYS A 143 6.47 -4.01 -21.54
N TYR A 144 6.56 -5.32 -21.69
CA TYR A 144 6.93 -5.96 -22.96
C TYR A 144 5.73 -6.24 -23.88
N ILE A 145 4.51 -5.89 -23.43
CA ILE A 145 3.27 -5.98 -24.23
C ILE A 145 2.81 -4.59 -24.74
N ALA A 146 3.74 -3.63 -24.88
CA ALA A 146 3.41 -2.34 -25.47
C ALA A 146 3.10 -2.48 -26.96
N SER A 147 2.04 -1.80 -27.42
CA SER A 147 1.76 -1.65 -28.85
C SER A 147 2.87 -0.83 -29.53
N LYS A 148 3.17 -1.18 -30.77
CA LYS A 148 4.11 -0.46 -31.61
C LYS A 148 3.38 0.28 -32.72
N PRO A 149 3.97 1.33 -33.32
CA PRO A 149 3.34 2.07 -34.41
C PRO A 149 2.90 1.17 -35.58
N GLU A 150 3.68 0.12 -35.89
CA GLU A 150 3.40 -0.85 -36.96
C GLU A 150 2.21 -1.77 -36.67
N ASP A 151 1.77 -1.88 -35.41
CA ASP A 151 0.58 -2.68 -35.03
C ASP A 151 -0.71 -2.03 -35.53
N ALA A 152 -0.68 -0.76 -35.91
CA ALA A 152 -1.79 0.01 -36.45
C ALA A 152 -3.08 -0.07 -35.62
N CYS A 153 -2.94 -0.02 -34.30
CA CYS A 153 -4.06 -0.13 -33.34
C CYS A 153 -4.98 1.11 -33.42
N ASN A 154 -6.29 0.89 -33.40
CA ASN A 154 -7.25 1.96 -33.10
C ASN A 154 -7.09 2.44 -31.64
N TYR A 155 -6.83 1.51 -30.76
CA TYR A 155 -6.59 1.76 -29.34
C TYR A 155 -5.30 1.05 -28.90
N PRO A 156 -4.15 1.72 -29.05
CA PRO A 156 -2.88 1.13 -28.67
C PRO A 156 -2.79 0.96 -27.14
N ASN A 157 -2.10 -0.09 -26.72
CA ASN A 157 -1.79 -0.35 -25.32
C ASN A 157 -0.42 0.23 -24.96
N ASN A 158 -0.32 0.89 -23.82
CA ASN A 158 0.96 1.21 -23.23
C ASN A 158 1.65 -0.10 -22.79
N GLY A 159 2.97 -0.08 -22.66
CA GLY A 159 3.61 -1.01 -21.77
C GLY A 159 3.37 -0.58 -20.33
N TRP A 160 3.22 -1.56 -19.44
CA TRP A 160 2.95 -1.29 -18.03
C TRP A 160 4.14 -1.70 -17.17
N ASP A 161 3.98 -2.73 -16.37
CA ASP A 161 5.03 -3.25 -15.49
C ASP A 161 4.73 -4.70 -15.09
N GLY A 162 5.68 -5.38 -14.49
CA GLY A 162 5.46 -6.73 -13.95
C GLY A 162 6.47 -7.76 -14.42
N ALA A 163 6.08 -8.64 -15.35
CA ALA A 163 6.86 -9.79 -15.76
C ALA A 163 8.09 -9.42 -16.63
N PRO A 164 9.18 -10.18 -16.55
CA PRO A 164 10.34 -10.01 -17.43
C PRO A 164 10.04 -10.49 -18.85
N GLU A 165 10.84 -10.01 -19.80
CA GLU A 165 10.70 -10.34 -21.23
C GLU A 165 10.70 -11.86 -21.49
N TRP A 166 11.62 -12.57 -20.88
CA TRP A 166 11.77 -14.02 -21.04
C TRP A 166 10.57 -14.85 -20.53
N ALA A 167 9.70 -14.24 -19.69
CA ALA A 167 8.46 -14.84 -19.18
C ALA A 167 7.20 -14.35 -19.95
N THR A 168 7.37 -13.58 -21.01
CA THR A 168 6.26 -12.94 -21.74
C THR A 168 5.97 -13.72 -23.04
N PHE A 169 4.96 -14.59 -23.00
CA PHE A 169 4.52 -15.42 -24.13
C PHE A 169 3.17 -14.92 -24.64
N THR A 170 3.16 -14.29 -25.82
CA THR A 170 1.95 -13.67 -26.39
C THR A 170 1.39 -14.43 -27.59
N ASP A 171 2.08 -15.47 -28.08
CA ASP A 171 1.75 -16.20 -29.33
C ASP A 171 1.61 -15.30 -30.56
N GLY A 172 2.22 -14.11 -30.55
CA GLY A 172 2.08 -13.13 -31.61
C GLY A 172 0.69 -12.49 -31.67
N GLN A 173 -0.09 -12.56 -30.61
CA GLN A 173 -1.40 -11.95 -30.53
C GLN A 173 -1.32 -10.42 -30.48
N SER A 174 -2.45 -9.77 -30.84
CA SER A 174 -2.53 -8.32 -30.86
C SER A 174 -2.29 -7.70 -29.49
N THR A 175 -1.50 -6.64 -29.47
CA THR A 175 -1.30 -5.78 -28.31
C THR A 175 -2.35 -4.68 -28.21
N CYS A 176 -3.22 -4.51 -29.24
CA CYS A 176 -4.26 -3.49 -29.26
C CYS A 176 -5.35 -3.79 -28.24
N LYS A 177 -5.81 -2.75 -27.55
CA LYS A 177 -6.99 -2.81 -26.68
C LYS A 177 -8.28 -2.88 -27.50
N ASP A 178 -9.34 -3.42 -26.90
CA ASP A 178 -10.66 -3.51 -27.55
C ASP A 178 -11.39 -2.18 -27.58
N ASP A 179 -11.09 -1.27 -26.64
CA ASP A 179 -11.76 0.02 -26.53
C ASP A 179 -10.84 1.17 -26.13
N ALA A 180 -11.41 2.40 -26.11
CA ALA A 180 -10.70 3.62 -25.71
C ALA A 180 -10.53 3.76 -24.19
N SER A 181 -11.07 2.86 -23.37
CA SER A 181 -10.96 2.99 -21.93
C SER A 181 -9.50 2.90 -21.49
N GLY A 182 -9.13 3.72 -20.51
CA GLY A 182 -7.75 3.80 -20.02
C GLY A 182 -7.35 2.53 -19.27
N VAL A 183 -7.49 2.57 -17.95
CA VAL A 183 -7.05 1.51 -17.04
C VAL A 183 -7.77 0.18 -17.29
N GLY A 184 -9.10 0.18 -17.48
CA GLY A 184 -9.86 -1.05 -17.76
C GLY A 184 -9.51 -1.68 -19.12
N GLY A 185 -9.21 -0.86 -20.13
CA GLY A 185 -8.93 -1.35 -21.49
C GLY A 185 -7.56 -2.04 -21.62
N ARG A 186 -6.58 -1.73 -20.78
CA ARG A 186 -5.26 -2.36 -20.84
C ARG A 186 -5.32 -3.88 -20.70
N GLU A 187 -6.25 -4.38 -19.91
CA GLU A 187 -6.44 -5.81 -19.64
C GLU A 187 -7.11 -6.57 -20.79
N THR A 188 -7.69 -5.87 -21.79
CA THR A 188 -8.45 -6.48 -22.88
C THR A 188 -7.60 -6.87 -24.09
N ALA A 189 -6.33 -6.47 -24.14
CA ALA A 189 -5.46 -6.83 -25.24
C ALA A 189 -5.26 -8.35 -25.32
N PRO A 190 -5.48 -9.00 -26.50
CA PRO A 190 -5.29 -10.45 -26.66
C PRO A 190 -3.92 -10.96 -26.19
N ALA A 191 -2.87 -10.19 -26.41
CA ALA A 191 -1.51 -10.52 -25.95
C ALA A 191 -1.43 -10.66 -24.42
N VAL A 192 -2.20 -9.84 -23.65
CA VAL A 192 -2.27 -9.91 -22.19
C VAL A 192 -2.95 -11.21 -21.74
N TYR A 193 -4.12 -11.55 -22.34
CA TYR A 193 -4.78 -12.81 -22.05
C TYR A 193 -3.91 -14.03 -22.32
N HIS A 194 -3.14 -14.02 -23.42
CA HIS A 194 -2.23 -15.11 -23.76
C HIS A 194 -1.07 -15.22 -22.78
N ALA A 195 -0.47 -14.09 -22.37
CA ALA A 195 0.60 -14.11 -21.38
C ALA A 195 0.15 -14.70 -20.04
N PHE A 196 -1.02 -14.30 -19.52
CA PHE A 196 -1.58 -14.90 -18.31
C PHE A 196 -1.96 -16.35 -18.48
N GLN A 197 -2.47 -16.74 -19.68
CA GLN A 197 -2.77 -18.15 -19.95
C GLN A 197 -1.52 -19.01 -19.88
N HIS A 198 -0.42 -18.58 -20.50
CA HIS A 198 0.86 -19.28 -20.43
C HIS A 198 1.40 -19.36 -18.99
N PHE A 199 1.20 -18.29 -18.20
CA PHE A 199 1.56 -18.30 -16.78
C PHE A 199 0.77 -19.35 -16.00
N PHE A 200 -0.56 -19.40 -16.15
CA PHE A 200 -1.39 -20.39 -15.46
C PHE A 200 -1.17 -21.81 -15.95
N ASP A 201 -0.82 -21.99 -17.20
CA ASP A 201 -0.45 -23.31 -17.77
C ASP A 201 1.00 -23.69 -17.43
N ASN A 202 1.75 -22.80 -16.77
CA ASN A 202 3.16 -22.98 -16.43
C ASN A 202 4.04 -23.30 -17.64
N THR A 203 3.75 -22.66 -18.77
CA THR A 203 4.50 -22.85 -20.02
C THR A 203 5.98 -22.59 -19.76
N ASP A 204 6.83 -23.50 -20.21
CA ASP A 204 8.29 -23.41 -19.98
C ASP A 204 8.68 -23.18 -18.51
N GLY A 205 7.80 -23.46 -17.53
CA GLY A 205 8.07 -23.29 -16.10
C GLY A 205 8.08 -21.84 -15.62
N ILE A 206 7.39 -20.91 -16.31
CA ILE A 206 7.40 -19.48 -15.90
C ILE A 206 6.69 -19.24 -14.58
N GLN A 207 5.62 -20.00 -14.25
CA GLN A 207 4.97 -19.90 -12.96
C GLN A 207 5.89 -20.38 -11.83
N ASP A 208 6.60 -21.48 -12.05
CA ASP A 208 7.56 -21.99 -11.07
C ASP A 208 8.72 -21.00 -10.85
N ALA A 209 9.15 -20.31 -11.90
CA ALA A 209 10.17 -19.26 -11.79
C ALA A 209 9.67 -18.07 -10.94
N CYS A 210 8.45 -17.59 -11.15
CA CYS A 210 7.84 -16.55 -10.33
C CYS A 210 7.74 -16.97 -8.85
N ILE A 211 7.33 -18.21 -8.58
CA ILE A 211 7.28 -18.79 -7.22
C ILE A 211 8.68 -18.80 -6.59
N ASN A 212 9.70 -19.18 -7.37
CA ASN A 212 11.08 -19.20 -6.89
C ASN A 212 11.64 -17.79 -6.65
N ALA A 213 11.23 -16.77 -7.45
CA ALA A 213 11.58 -15.39 -7.23
C ALA A 213 11.02 -14.87 -5.89
N TRP A 214 9.76 -15.22 -5.57
CA TRP A 214 9.19 -14.96 -4.24
C TRP A 214 9.97 -15.65 -3.12
N ALA A 215 10.30 -16.91 -3.27
CA ALA A 215 11.07 -17.66 -2.26
C ALA A 215 12.46 -17.05 -2.03
N ALA A 216 13.10 -16.55 -3.10
CA ALA A 216 14.38 -15.88 -3.01
C ALA A 216 14.26 -14.54 -2.26
N LEU A 217 13.28 -13.69 -2.59
CA LEU A 217 13.06 -12.42 -1.90
C LEU A 217 12.66 -12.63 -0.44
N ALA A 218 11.79 -13.60 -0.15
CA ALA A 218 11.37 -13.91 1.21
C ALA A 218 12.54 -14.32 2.12
N LYS A 219 13.53 -15.06 1.63
CA LYS A 219 14.75 -15.36 2.40
C LYS A 219 15.50 -14.12 2.85
N GLU A 220 15.51 -13.09 2.01
CA GLU A 220 16.23 -11.84 2.26
C GLU A 220 15.46 -10.89 3.16
N THR A 221 14.13 -10.99 3.19
CA THR A 221 13.25 -10.02 3.87
C THR A 221 12.55 -10.55 5.12
N ALA A 222 12.49 -11.86 5.31
CA ALA A 222 11.72 -12.48 6.40
C ALA A 222 12.23 -12.20 7.83
N LYS A 223 13.40 -11.60 8.01
CA LYS A 223 13.92 -11.24 9.34
C LYS A 223 13.54 -9.82 9.79
N TYR A 224 12.90 -9.06 8.92
CA TYR A 224 12.47 -7.69 9.26
C TYR A 224 11.08 -7.71 9.91
N PRO A 225 10.96 -7.33 11.20
CA PRO A 225 9.68 -7.41 11.90
C PRO A 225 8.62 -6.42 11.37
N ASN A 226 9.05 -5.38 10.67
CA ASN A 226 8.16 -4.42 10.02
C ASN A 226 7.71 -4.84 8.61
N VAL A 227 8.18 -5.95 8.06
CA VAL A 227 7.52 -6.58 6.90
C VAL A 227 6.23 -7.19 7.41
N VAL A 228 5.08 -6.57 7.07
CA VAL A 228 3.79 -7.09 7.52
C VAL A 228 3.38 -8.33 6.74
N GLY A 229 3.80 -8.43 5.48
CA GLY A 229 3.50 -9.56 4.65
C GLY A 229 3.92 -9.40 3.20
N TYR A 230 3.42 -10.35 2.40
CA TYR A 230 3.69 -10.48 0.97
C TYR A 230 2.38 -10.48 0.21
N ASP A 231 2.19 -9.50 -0.67
CA ASP A 231 1.08 -9.41 -1.62
C ASP A 231 1.50 -10.13 -2.90
N ILE A 232 0.91 -11.32 -3.08
CA ILE A 232 1.51 -12.35 -3.94
C ILE A 232 1.53 -11.96 -5.41
N LEU A 233 0.47 -11.29 -5.89
CA LEU A 233 0.39 -10.82 -7.27
C LEU A 233 -0.69 -9.75 -7.39
N ASN A 234 -0.28 -8.54 -7.76
CA ASN A 234 -1.20 -7.43 -8.04
C ASN A 234 -2.14 -7.78 -9.20
N GLU A 235 -3.43 -7.55 -9.01
CA GLU A 235 -4.50 -7.53 -10.03
C GLU A 235 -4.36 -8.59 -11.16
N PRO A 236 -4.29 -9.90 -10.84
CA PRO A 236 -4.09 -10.91 -11.87
C PRO A 236 -5.26 -10.94 -12.87
N ASN A 237 -4.94 -10.98 -14.17
CA ASN A 237 -5.91 -11.34 -15.21
C ASN A 237 -6.09 -12.87 -15.23
N LEU A 238 -7.22 -13.38 -15.75
CA LEU A 238 -7.53 -14.81 -15.76
C LEU A 238 -7.15 -15.53 -17.05
N GLY A 239 -6.61 -14.82 -18.04
CA GLY A 239 -6.37 -15.44 -19.34
C GLY A 239 -7.66 -15.60 -20.17
N TYR A 240 -7.65 -16.47 -21.20
CA TYR A 240 -8.76 -16.59 -22.15
C TYR A 240 -9.58 -17.90 -22.01
N LYS A 241 -9.21 -18.79 -21.09
CA LYS A 241 -9.95 -20.03 -20.84
C LYS A 241 -11.20 -19.80 -19.99
N PRO A 242 -12.10 -20.79 -19.89
CA PRO A 242 -13.30 -20.65 -19.09
C PRO A 242 -13.03 -20.22 -17.65
N LEU A 243 -13.76 -19.21 -17.20
CA LEU A 243 -13.62 -18.53 -15.91
C LEU A 243 -13.46 -19.45 -14.71
N LEU A 244 -14.27 -20.52 -14.59
CA LEU A 244 -14.21 -21.45 -13.46
C LEU A 244 -12.90 -22.25 -13.40
N GLU A 245 -12.33 -22.56 -14.55
CA GLU A 245 -11.04 -23.26 -14.63
C GLU A 245 -9.92 -22.34 -14.16
N GLU A 246 -9.91 -21.09 -14.62
CA GLU A 246 -8.85 -20.14 -14.34
C GLU A 246 -8.86 -19.67 -12.88
N VAL A 247 -10.03 -19.48 -12.28
CA VAL A 247 -10.13 -19.19 -10.83
C VAL A 247 -9.49 -20.29 -10.01
N GLY A 248 -9.71 -21.56 -10.38
CA GLY A 248 -9.05 -22.68 -9.73
C GLY A 248 -7.52 -22.69 -9.93
N LYS A 249 -7.03 -22.23 -11.08
CA LYS A 249 -5.58 -22.09 -11.34
C LYS A 249 -4.96 -20.96 -10.52
N LEU A 250 -5.62 -19.83 -10.40
CA LEU A 250 -5.18 -18.72 -9.56
C LEU A 250 -5.03 -19.17 -8.10
N GLY A 251 -6.05 -19.85 -7.54
CA GLY A 251 -5.97 -20.42 -6.21
C GLY A 251 -4.81 -21.39 -6.03
N ARG A 252 -4.59 -22.30 -7.01
CA ARG A 252 -3.43 -23.22 -6.97
C ARG A 252 -2.08 -22.50 -7.02
N PHE A 253 -1.97 -21.42 -7.81
CA PHE A 253 -0.78 -20.59 -7.83
C PHE A 253 -0.52 -19.97 -6.45
N TYR A 254 -1.53 -19.34 -5.82
CA TYR A 254 -1.40 -18.82 -4.47
C TYR A 254 -0.98 -19.88 -3.45
N GLY A 255 -1.62 -21.05 -3.47
CA GLY A 255 -1.26 -22.15 -2.56
C GLY A 255 0.19 -22.60 -2.69
N LYS A 256 0.69 -22.74 -3.93
CA LYS A 256 2.09 -23.09 -4.20
C LYS A 256 3.05 -21.98 -3.73
N THR A 257 2.72 -20.72 -3.99
CA THR A 257 3.56 -19.56 -3.62
C THR A 257 3.65 -19.43 -2.11
N ILE A 258 2.51 -19.55 -1.39
CA ILE A 258 2.48 -19.55 0.08
C ILE A 258 3.39 -20.66 0.61
N ALA A 259 3.27 -21.88 0.10
CA ALA A 259 4.11 -22.99 0.53
C ALA A 259 5.61 -22.74 0.29
N ALA A 260 5.97 -22.13 -0.84
CA ALA A 260 7.36 -21.79 -1.17
C ALA A 260 7.92 -20.69 -0.24
N ILE A 261 7.15 -19.64 0.04
CA ILE A 261 7.52 -18.56 0.98
C ILE A 261 7.67 -19.15 2.39
N ARG A 262 6.73 -19.99 2.87
CA ARG A 262 6.84 -20.67 4.17
C ARG A 262 8.11 -21.54 4.30
N ASN A 263 8.50 -22.22 3.21
CA ASN A 263 9.77 -22.97 3.16
C ASN A 263 10.97 -22.02 3.23
N ALA A 264 10.91 -20.89 2.53
CA ALA A 264 11.96 -19.87 2.56
C ALA A 264 12.15 -19.29 3.96
N GLU A 265 11.06 -18.86 4.63
CA GLU A 265 11.07 -18.34 6.01
C GLU A 265 11.68 -19.36 6.98
N ARG A 266 11.23 -20.62 6.93
CA ARG A 266 11.79 -21.70 7.76
C ARG A 266 13.28 -21.91 7.52
N SER A 267 13.72 -21.84 6.26
CA SER A 267 15.13 -22.10 5.90
C SER A 267 16.11 -21.09 6.51
N VAL A 268 15.64 -19.90 6.88
CA VAL A 268 16.44 -18.83 7.50
C VAL A 268 16.09 -18.63 8.98
N GLY A 269 15.22 -19.46 9.54
CA GLY A 269 14.78 -19.39 10.94
C GLY A 269 13.98 -18.12 11.25
N ALA A 270 13.23 -17.62 10.28
CA ALA A 270 12.39 -16.44 10.42
C ALA A 270 10.95 -16.82 10.85
N PRO A 271 10.21 -15.87 11.44
CA PRO A 271 8.79 -16.03 11.70
C PRO A 271 7.97 -16.05 10.40
N GLN A 272 6.69 -16.42 10.52
CA GLN A 272 5.76 -16.41 9.39
C GLN A 272 5.11 -15.03 9.22
N HIS A 273 5.23 -14.45 8.03
CA HIS A 273 4.58 -13.19 7.65
C HIS A 273 3.19 -13.45 7.08
N ILE A 274 2.36 -12.42 7.03
CA ILE A 274 1.02 -12.51 6.48
C ILE A 274 1.10 -12.66 4.96
N MET A 275 0.28 -13.55 4.38
CA MET A 275 0.11 -13.67 2.93
C MET A 275 -1.14 -12.92 2.51
N PHE A 276 -0.99 -11.99 1.58
CA PHE A 276 -2.09 -11.26 0.99
C PHE A 276 -2.39 -11.86 -0.39
N PHE A 277 -3.68 -11.98 -0.70
CA PHE A 277 -4.12 -12.52 -1.97
C PHE A 277 -5.30 -11.73 -2.53
N GLU A 278 -5.34 -11.61 -3.81
CA GLU A 278 -6.35 -10.86 -4.56
C GLU A 278 -7.25 -11.76 -5.41
N MET A 279 -8.33 -11.18 -5.89
CA MET A 279 -9.11 -11.71 -6.98
C MET A 279 -8.56 -11.18 -8.31
N SER A 280 -9.09 -11.69 -9.42
CA SER A 280 -8.78 -11.13 -10.73
C SER A 280 -9.22 -9.67 -10.86
N VAL A 281 -8.40 -8.87 -11.54
CA VAL A 281 -8.69 -7.47 -11.87
C VAL A 281 -10.03 -7.29 -12.58
N THR A 282 -10.39 -8.21 -13.47
CA THR A 282 -11.67 -8.15 -14.21
C THR A 282 -12.88 -8.29 -13.30
N TRP A 283 -12.75 -8.91 -12.15
CA TRP A 283 -13.81 -9.04 -11.16
C TRP A 283 -13.90 -7.82 -10.26
N GLN A 284 -12.78 -7.33 -9.82
CA GLN A 284 -12.71 -6.13 -8.99
C GLN A 284 -13.22 -4.91 -9.76
N GLY A 285 -12.81 -4.76 -11.05
CA GLY A 285 -13.19 -3.65 -11.90
C GLY A 285 -14.65 -3.68 -12.41
N GLN A 286 -15.24 -4.87 -12.57
CA GLN A 286 -16.58 -5.01 -13.17
C GLN A 286 -17.69 -5.21 -12.14
N GLY A 287 -17.34 -5.36 -10.83
CA GLY A 287 -18.35 -5.65 -9.82
C GLY A 287 -19.09 -6.97 -10.07
N ILE A 288 -18.49 -7.89 -10.86
CA ILE A 288 -19.03 -9.23 -11.08
C ILE A 288 -18.54 -10.08 -9.92
N PRO A 289 -19.34 -10.25 -8.88
CA PRO A 289 -18.94 -11.05 -7.75
C PRO A 289 -19.30 -12.47 -8.08
N PHE A 290 -18.86 -13.39 -7.44
CA PHE A 290 -19.61 -14.59 -7.17
C PHE A 290 -18.88 -15.91 -7.34
N ILE A 291 -17.64 -15.94 -7.75
CA ILE A 291 -16.90 -17.19 -7.63
C ILE A 291 -15.72 -16.95 -6.71
N ALA A 292 -15.94 -17.16 -5.41
CA ALA A 292 -14.82 -17.26 -4.49
C ALA A 292 -13.88 -18.35 -5.00
N MET A 293 -12.57 -18.10 -4.96
CA MET A 293 -11.59 -19.13 -5.20
C MET A 293 -11.89 -20.30 -4.26
N PRO A 294 -11.80 -21.56 -4.70
CA PRO A 294 -11.87 -22.70 -3.80
C PRO A 294 -10.79 -22.57 -2.71
N ASP A 295 -11.00 -23.27 -1.59
CA ASP A 295 -10.02 -23.31 -0.50
C ASP A 295 -8.67 -23.82 -1.05
N PHE A 296 -7.69 -22.91 -1.14
CA PHE A 296 -6.41 -23.16 -1.81
C PHE A 296 -5.25 -23.34 -0.84
N THR A 297 -5.48 -23.10 0.46
CA THR A 297 -4.45 -23.24 1.50
C THR A 297 -5.07 -23.41 2.89
N ASP A 298 -4.43 -24.27 3.71
CA ASP A 298 -4.72 -24.42 5.15
C ASP A 298 -4.03 -23.37 6.02
N ASP A 299 -3.20 -22.50 5.44
CA ASP A 299 -2.49 -21.46 6.15
C ASP A 299 -3.50 -20.51 6.82
N LYS A 300 -3.27 -20.21 8.11
CA LYS A 300 -4.15 -19.33 8.89
C LYS A 300 -3.72 -17.86 8.85
N ASN A 301 -2.49 -17.63 8.45
CA ASN A 301 -1.89 -16.29 8.42
C ASN A 301 -2.02 -15.67 7.02
N ILE A 302 -3.26 -15.56 6.54
CA ILE A 302 -3.61 -15.00 5.23
C ILE A 302 -4.69 -13.94 5.34
N VAL A 303 -4.70 -12.99 4.40
CA VAL A 303 -5.65 -11.87 4.31
C VAL A 303 -6.12 -11.71 2.88
N PHE A 304 -7.42 -11.50 2.71
CA PHE A 304 -7.99 -11.10 1.42
C PHE A 304 -7.70 -9.60 1.18
N ALA A 305 -7.05 -9.29 0.06
CA ALA A 305 -6.54 -7.95 -0.23
C ALA A 305 -7.14 -7.36 -1.53
N PRO A 306 -8.47 -7.17 -1.61
CA PRO A 306 -9.08 -6.65 -2.82
C PRO A 306 -8.75 -5.17 -3.02
N HIS A 307 -8.79 -4.74 -4.30
CA HIS A 307 -8.83 -3.33 -4.69
C HIS A 307 -10.26 -2.85 -4.88
N THR A 308 -10.49 -1.56 -4.75
CA THR A 308 -11.82 -0.99 -4.93
C THR A 308 -11.78 0.39 -5.58
N TYR A 309 -12.29 0.45 -6.80
CA TYR A 309 -12.44 1.66 -7.59
C TYR A 309 -13.90 1.91 -8.00
N PHE A 310 -14.86 1.49 -7.14
CA PHE A 310 -16.27 1.78 -7.33
C PHE A 310 -16.51 3.30 -7.29
N GLU A 311 -17.28 3.80 -8.26
CA GLU A 311 -17.50 5.21 -8.55
C GLU A 311 -16.24 5.98 -9.01
N ALA A 312 -15.12 5.30 -9.28
CA ALA A 312 -13.94 5.89 -9.90
C ALA A 312 -13.69 5.31 -11.30
N ILE A 313 -13.67 3.97 -11.43
CA ILE A 313 -13.50 3.24 -12.68
C ILE A 313 -14.79 2.51 -13.05
N THR A 314 -15.47 1.91 -12.08
CA THR A 314 -16.72 1.17 -12.28
C THR A 314 -17.89 1.85 -11.57
N TYR A 315 -19.04 1.90 -12.25
CA TYR A 315 -20.25 2.58 -11.78
C TYR A 315 -21.45 1.63 -11.63
N LEU A 316 -21.22 0.32 -11.64
CA LEU A 316 -22.29 -0.68 -11.47
C LEU A 316 -22.84 -0.71 -10.05
N LEU A 317 -22.02 -0.39 -9.07
CA LEU A 317 -22.35 -0.32 -7.65
C LEU A 317 -21.92 1.03 -7.08
N THR A 318 -22.56 1.47 -6.01
CA THR A 318 -22.00 2.56 -5.19
C THR A 318 -20.75 2.09 -4.45
N LEU A 319 -19.93 3.00 -4.00
CA LEU A 319 -18.73 2.63 -3.23
C LEU A 319 -19.08 1.85 -1.95
N GLU A 320 -20.21 2.17 -1.29
CA GLU A 320 -20.66 1.45 -0.10
C GLU A 320 -21.11 0.02 -0.43
N GLN A 321 -21.86 -0.15 -1.52
CA GLN A 321 -22.28 -1.46 -1.99
C GLN A 321 -21.09 -2.32 -2.41
N GLY A 322 -20.12 -1.72 -3.09
CA GLY A 322 -18.86 -2.38 -3.45
C GLY A 322 -18.08 -2.82 -2.21
N TYR A 323 -17.94 -1.94 -1.23
CA TYR A 323 -17.25 -2.28 0.03
C TYR A 323 -17.97 -3.43 0.76
N ASP A 324 -19.31 -3.41 0.83
CA ASP A 324 -20.10 -4.48 1.47
C ASP A 324 -19.94 -5.81 0.74
N LEU A 325 -19.88 -5.78 -0.58
CA LEU A 325 -19.62 -6.96 -1.40
C LEU A 325 -18.26 -7.59 -1.07
N LEU A 326 -17.19 -6.78 -1.06
CA LEU A 326 -15.84 -7.23 -0.73
C LEU A 326 -15.75 -7.76 0.70
N SER A 327 -16.44 -7.10 1.64
CA SER A 327 -16.58 -7.59 3.02
C SER A 327 -17.29 -8.94 3.08
N GLY A 328 -18.30 -9.14 2.24
CA GLY A 328 -19.01 -10.43 2.08
C GLY A 328 -18.07 -11.54 1.59
N LEU A 329 -17.21 -11.26 0.61
CA LEU A 329 -16.18 -12.19 0.11
C LEU A 329 -15.14 -12.51 1.19
N SER A 330 -14.66 -11.51 1.92
CA SER A 330 -13.77 -11.71 3.07
C SER A 330 -14.40 -12.66 4.11
N ASN A 331 -15.72 -12.54 4.35
CA ASN A 331 -16.45 -13.48 5.20
C ASN A 331 -16.48 -14.89 4.61
N ALA A 332 -16.67 -15.04 3.31
CA ALA A 332 -16.65 -16.34 2.63
C ALA A 332 -15.29 -17.03 2.74
N TYR A 333 -14.19 -16.27 2.60
CA TYR A 333 -12.83 -16.76 2.83
C TYR A 333 -12.49 -16.96 4.30
N GLN A 334 -13.33 -16.46 5.22
CA GLN A 334 -13.08 -16.47 6.67
C GLN A 334 -11.77 -15.74 7.05
N THR A 335 -11.36 -14.71 6.31
CA THR A 335 -10.12 -13.95 6.55
C THR A 335 -10.43 -12.50 6.96
N GLY A 336 -9.43 -11.78 7.45
CA GLY A 336 -9.44 -10.33 7.46
C GLY A 336 -9.49 -9.77 6.03
N MET A 337 -9.88 -8.49 5.90
CA MET A 337 -9.85 -7.74 4.65
C MET A 337 -8.86 -6.58 4.78
N PHE A 338 -8.07 -6.41 3.74
CA PHE A 338 -7.19 -5.25 3.56
C PHE A 338 -7.45 -4.68 2.16
N ILE A 339 -7.92 -3.45 2.07
CA ILE A 339 -8.08 -2.82 0.75
C ILE A 339 -6.70 -2.40 0.25
N GLY A 340 -6.13 -3.18 -0.69
CA GLY A 340 -4.78 -2.97 -1.22
C GLY A 340 -4.67 -1.66 -1.99
N GLU A 341 -5.73 -1.32 -2.76
CA GLU A 341 -5.81 -0.07 -3.48
C GLU A 341 -7.23 0.51 -3.48
N TYR A 342 -7.28 1.82 -3.38
CA TYR A 342 -8.47 2.64 -3.63
C TYR A 342 -8.06 4.08 -3.90
N GLY A 343 -8.87 4.79 -4.67
CA GLY A 343 -8.63 6.20 -4.98
C GLY A 343 -9.75 6.77 -5.83
N TYR A 344 -9.80 8.09 -5.96
CA TYR A 344 -10.79 8.81 -6.74
C TYR A 344 -10.11 9.91 -7.54
N PHE A 345 -10.29 9.92 -8.85
CA PHE A 345 -9.63 10.81 -9.80
C PHE A 345 -10.63 11.58 -10.67
N ASP A 346 -11.70 12.04 -10.04
CA ASP A 346 -12.66 12.93 -10.68
C ASP A 346 -11.96 14.23 -11.14
N GLY A 347 -12.42 14.81 -12.23
CA GLY A 347 -11.88 16.07 -12.73
C GLY A 347 -12.05 17.26 -11.75
N ASP A 348 -12.96 17.14 -10.76
CA ASP A 348 -13.15 18.06 -9.65
C ASP A 348 -12.71 17.41 -8.34
N ILE A 349 -11.69 17.99 -7.70
CA ILE A 349 -11.16 17.52 -6.42
C ILE A 349 -12.24 17.44 -5.32
N ASN A 350 -13.24 18.31 -5.34
CA ASN A 350 -14.32 18.29 -4.34
C ASN A 350 -15.17 17.02 -4.45
N VAL A 351 -15.35 16.50 -5.66
CA VAL A 351 -16.06 15.23 -5.91
C VAL A 351 -15.25 14.07 -5.34
N SER A 352 -13.95 14.02 -5.64
CA SER A 352 -13.03 13.01 -5.11
C SER A 352 -12.98 13.04 -3.57
N VAL A 353 -12.89 14.23 -2.96
CA VAL A 353 -12.93 14.41 -1.49
C VAL A 353 -14.26 13.92 -0.91
N ALA A 354 -15.39 14.20 -1.55
CA ALA A 354 -16.70 13.74 -1.07
C ALA A 354 -16.80 12.20 -1.10
N LYS A 355 -16.32 11.55 -2.16
CA LYS A 355 -16.25 10.09 -2.25
C LYS A 355 -15.31 9.52 -1.19
N LEU A 356 -14.13 10.13 -1.01
CA LEU A 356 -13.15 9.70 -0.01
C LEU A 356 -13.70 9.79 1.42
N LYS A 357 -14.48 10.82 1.74
CA LYS A 357 -15.19 10.91 3.04
C LYS A 357 -16.18 9.77 3.24
N ARG A 358 -16.95 9.41 2.22
CA ARG A 358 -17.89 8.27 2.27
C ARG A 358 -17.15 6.95 2.47
N PHE A 359 -16.03 6.76 1.76
CA PHE A 359 -15.15 5.60 1.95
C PHE A 359 -14.60 5.55 3.38
N ALA A 360 -14.11 6.66 3.91
CA ALA A 360 -13.59 6.76 5.27
C ALA A 360 -14.61 6.36 6.34
N VAL A 361 -15.87 6.80 6.20
CA VAL A 361 -16.97 6.40 7.09
C VAL A 361 -17.21 4.89 7.04
N LYS A 362 -17.17 4.30 5.83
CA LYS A 362 -17.37 2.87 5.63
C LYS A 362 -16.21 2.07 6.22
N GLU A 363 -15.00 2.51 5.99
CA GLU A 363 -13.78 1.90 6.50
C GLU A 363 -13.74 1.93 8.03
N ASP A 364 -14.00 3.07 8.65
CA ASP A 364 -14.03 3.22 10.11
C ASP A 364 -15.07 2.31 10.74
N GLY A 365 -16.30 2.31 10.20
CA GLY A 365 -17.38 1.47 10.70
C GLY A 365 -17.11 -0.05 10.63
N ASN A 366 -16.17 -0.46 9.78
CA ASN A 366 -15.73 -1.85 9.61
C ASN A 366 -14.36 -2.15 10.24
N PHE A 367 -13.75 -1.20 10.95
CA PHE A 367 -12.38 -1.33 11.47
C PHE A 367 -11.38 -1.70 10.35
N GLY A 368 -11.56 -1.10 9.17
CA GLY A 368 -10.87 -1.43 7.95
C GLY A 368 -9.39 -1.05 7.98
N SER A 369 -8.61 -1.82 7.26
CA SER A 369 -7.20 -1.57 6.95
C SER A 369 -7.04 -1.38 5.46
N SER A 370 -6.21 -0.42 5.03
CA SER A 370 -6.06 -0.11 3.61
C SER A 370 -4.79 0.67 3.26
N THR A 371 -4.45 0.69 1.97
CA THR A 371 -3.46 1.57 1.37
C THR A 371 -4.06 2.35 0.21
N TYR A 372 -3.95 3.68 0.27
CA TYR A 372 -4.47 4.60 -0.74
C TYR A 372 -3.57 4.61 -1.99
N TRP A 373 -4.13 4.64 -3.18
CA TRP A 373 -3.43 4.84 -4.45
C TRP A 373 -3.40 6.31 -4.81
N GLN A 374 -2.24 7.02 -4.76
CA GLN A 374 -0.94 6.60 -4.28
C GLN A 374 -0.14 7.77 -3.68
N TRP A 375 1.02 7.50 -3.08
CA TRP A 375 1.86 8.52 -2.45
C TRP A 375 2.31 9.58 -3.43
N CYS A 376 2.94 9.16 -4.53
CA CYS A 376 3.45 10.05 -5.56
C CYS A 376 3.27 9.44 -6.95
N GLN A 377 3.16 10.31 -7.96
CA GLN A 377 3.08 9.93 -9.35
C GLN A 377 3.86 10.93 -10.18
N THR A 378 4.82 10.44 -10.97
CA THR A 378 5.61 11.30 -11.84
C THR A 378 4.87 11.57 -13.16
N PRO A 379 5.28 12.61 -13.91
CA PRO A 379 4.75 12.82 -15.27
C PRO A 379 5.05 11.68 -16.26
N GLY A 380 6.05 10.82 -15.95
CA GLY A 380 6.41 9.67 -16.78
C GLY A 380 5.74 8.35 -16.36
N ASP A 381 4.95 8.34 -15.29
CA ASP A 381 4.25 7.17 -14.81
C ASP A 381 3.16 6.74 -15.82
N PRO A 382 3.17 5.49 -16.33
CA PRO A 382 2.21 5.03 -17.33
C PRO A 382 0.75 5.09 -16.86
N HIS A 383 0.47 5.09 -15.55
CA HIS A 383 -0.89 5.29 -15.00
C HIS A 383 -1.42 6.69 -15.26
N GLY A 384 -0.56 7.69 -15.46
CA GLY A 384 -0.93 9.06 -15.73
C GLY A 384 -0.65 9.53 -17.15
N ILE A 385 -0.30 8.63 -18.09
CA ILE A 385 0.12 8.96 -19.45
C ILE A 385 -0.70 8.17 -20.48
N SER A 386 -1.22 8.86 -21.49
CA SER A 386 -1.81 8.22 -22.67
C SER A 386 -0.71 7.67 -23.59
N TRP A 387 -1.11 6.81 -24.57
CA TRP A 387 -0.22 6.24 -25.57
C TRP A 387 0.66 7.26 -26.30
N ASP A 388 0.14 8.44 -26.61
CA ASP A 388 0.85 9.52 -27.29
C ASP A 388 1.74 10.36 -26.37
N GLY A 389 1.90 9.96 -25.11
CA GLY A 389 2.70 10.66 -24.10
C GLY A 389 2.00 11.89 -23.48
N GLN A 390 0.69 12.04 -23.70
CA GLN A 390 -0.09 13.09 -23.06
C GLN A 390 -0.50 12.68 -21.65
N SER A 391 -0.31 13.57 -20.67
CA SER A 391 -0.75 13.34 -19.30
C SER A 391 -2.28 13.40 -19.18
N TYR A 392 -2.87 12.45 -18.47
CA TYR A 392 -4.29 12.47 -18.12
C TYR A 392 -4.54 12.16 -16.62
N GLY A 393 -5.77 12.26 -16.21
CA GLY A 393 -6.37 12.45 -14.88
C GLY A 393 -5.83 11.77 -13.63
N GLU A 394 -5.19 10.61 -13.67
CA GLU A 394 -4.84 9.87 -12.45
C GLU A 394 -3.84 10.59 -11.52
N ARG A 395 -3.02 11.47 -12.06
CA ARG A 395 -2.10 12.28 -11.23
C ARG A 395 -2.82 13.09 -10.14
N SER A 396 -4.11 13.33 -10.30
CA SER A 396 -4.93 13.99 -9.27
C SER A 396 -5.06 13.19 -7.97
N MET A 397 -4.78 11.89 -7.99
CA MET A 397 -4.77 11.03 -6.81
C MET A 397 -3.47 11.10 -6.01
N ALA A 398 -2.36 11.55 -6.59
CA ALA A 398 -1.09 11.62 -5.89
C ALA A 398 -1.16 12.55 -4.69
N LEU A 399 -0.60 12.12 -3.55
CA LEU A 399 -0.62 12.88 -2.30
C LEU A 399 0.50 13.93 -2.22
N ILE A 400 1.60 13.71 -2.95
CA ILE A 400 2.67 14.70 -3.13
C ILE A 400 2.87 15.00 -4.61
N GLU A 401 3.16 16.27 -4.93
CA GLU A 401 3.41 16.69 -6.29
C GLU A 401 4.87 16.47 -6.68
N THR A 402 5.12 15.99 -7.91
CA THR A 402 6.45 15.84 -8.48
C THR A 402 6.65 16.72 -9.70
N ASP A 403 7.88 17.22 -9.89
CA ASP A 403 8.30 17.93 -11.10
C ASP A 403 8.57 16.95 -12.26
N TRP A 404 8.96 17.48 -13.43
CA TRP A 404 9.30 16.69 -14.61
C TRP A 404 10.53 15.77 -14.45
N LYS A 405 11.31 15.96 -13.40
CA LYS A 405 12.45 15.10 -13.04
C LYS A 405 12.10 14.10 -11.93
N GLY A 406 10.84 14.07 -11.51
CA GLY A 406 10.37 13.23 -10.42
C GLY A 406 10.72 13.73 -9.02
N ASN A 407 11.26 14.94 -8.87
CA ASN A 407 11.56 15.48 -7.55
C ASN A 407 10.29 16.03 -6.90
N TYR A 408 10.19 15.91 -5.57
CA TYR A 408 9.13 16.54 -4.78
C TYR A 408 9.19 18.06 -4.89
N THR A 409 8.07 18.70 -5.22
CA THR A 409 7.98 20.16 -5.41
C THR A 409 7.80 20.95 -4.12
N GLY A 410 7.53 20.29 -3.01
CA GLY A 410 7.12 20.91 -1.74
C GLY A 410 5.60 20.97 -1.55
N ASN A 411 4.81 20.64 -2.57
CA ASN A 411 3.35 20.69 -2.51
C ASN A 411 2.75 19.33 -2.17
N LYS A 412 1.74 19.35 -1.29
CA LYS A 412 0.92 18.19 -0.91
C LYS A 412 -0.52 18.38 -1.35
N ASN A 413 -1.24 17.31 -1.60
CA ASN A 413 -2.68 17.33 -1.83
C ASN A 413 -3.41 17.39 -0.47
N GLU A 414 -3.45 18.59 0.10
CA GLU A 414 -4.01 18.82 1.43
C GLU A 414 -5.50 18.44 1.51
N ALA A 415 -6.23 18.54 0.40
CA ALA A 415 -7.65 18.20 0.37
C ALA A 415 -7.88 16.70 0.60
N LEU A 416 -7.06 15.83 0.00
CA LEU A 416 -7.11 14.38 0.21
C LEU A 416 -6.50 14.00 1.56
N LEU A 417 -5.34 14.57 1.90
CA LEU A 417 -4.65 14.28 3.16
C LEU A 417 -5.51 14.64 4.36
N ARG A 418 -6.34 15.68 4.28
CA ARG A 418 -7.26 16.05 5.36
C ARG A 418 -8.18 14.88 5.76
N ILE A 419 -8.56 14.02 4.82
CA ILE A 419 -9.40 12.85 5.07
C ILE A 419 -8.57 11.63 5.45
N LEU A 420 -7.46 11.41 4.73
CA LEU A 420 -6.61 10.24 4.92
C LEU A 420 -5.87 10.26 6.26
N SER A 421 -5.41 11.45 6.70
CA SER A 421 -4.69 11.66 7.96
C SER A 421 -5.64 11.80 9.18
N ARG A 422 -6.84 11.24 9.13
CA ARG A 422 -7.76 11.24 10.27
C ARG A 422 -7.27 10.35 11.40
N SER A 423 -7.61 10.74 12.64
CA SER A 423 -7.28 9.98 13.84
C SER A 423 -7.85 8.55 13.80
N TYR A 424 -7.16 7.57 14.38
CA TYR A 424 -7.65 6.18 14.39
C TYR A 424 -6.97 5.33 15.48
N PRO A 425 -7.58 4.21 15.89
CA PRO A 425 -6.94 3.26 16.79
C PRO A 425 -5.84 2.48 16.07
N ARG A 426 -4.61 2.51 16.60
CA ARG A 426 -3.48 1.70 16.14
C ARG A 426 -3.61 0.25 16.58
N ALA A 427 -4.06 0.03 17.83
CA ALA A 427 -4.28 -1.28 18.41
C ALA A 427 -5.43 -1.24 19.40
N ILE A 428 -6.38 -2.17 19.28
CA ILE A 428 -7.61 -2.22 20.07
C ILE A 428 -7.59 -3.45 20.97
N GLN A 429 -7.67 -3.25 22.28
CA GLN A 429 -7.79 -4.33 23.24
C GLN A 429 -9.17 -4.96 23.18
N GLY A 430 -9.25 -6.29 22.99
CA GLY A 430 -10.48 -7.04 22.96
C GLY A 430 -11.23 -7.00 21.62
N LYS A 431 -12.55 -7.13 21.66
CA LYS A 431 -13.42 -7.19 20.47
C LYS A 431 -14.01 -5.80 20.19
N PRO A 432 -13.65 -5.15 19.07
CA PRO A 432 -14.22 -3.87 18.70
C PRO A 432 -15.73 -4.00 18.39
N LYS A 433 -16.49 -2.95 18.71
CA LYS A 433 -17.94 -2.87 18.51
C LYS A 433 -18.36 -1.69 17.67
N LYS A 434 -17.76 -0.51 17.91
CA LYS A 434 -18.06 0.73 17.19
C LYS A 434 -16.84 1.61 17.09
N PHE A 435 -16.59 2.15 15.91
CA PHE A 435 -15.56 3.13 15.68
C PHE A 435 -16.05 4.16 14.66
N SER A 436 -15.77 5.42 14.95
CA SER A 436 -16.00 6.52 14.02
C SER A 436 -15.03 7.66 14.30
N THR A 437 -14.67 8.39 13.26
CA THR A 437 -13.90 9.64 13.40
C THR A 437 -14.46 10.71 12.46
N ASP A 438 -14.31 11.98 12.87
CA ASP A 438 -14.66 13.13 12.07
C ASP A 438 -13.35 13.81 11.58
N PRO A 439 -13.03 13.75 10.28
CA PRO A 439 -11.83 14.36 9.73
C PRO A 439 -11.87 15.91 9.75
N GLU A 440 -13.00 16.54 10.02
CA GLU A 440 -13.13 18.00 10.05
C GLU A 440 -12.78 18.61 11.41
N ASN A 441 -13.16 17.94 12.49
CA ASN A 441 -12.94 18.43 13.87
C ASN A 441 -12.09 17.50 14.74
N GLY A 442 -11.66 16.34 14.22
CA GLY A 442 -10.78 15.39 14.90
C GLY A 442 -11.48 14.49 15.92
N ALA A 443 -12.78 14.67 16.15
CA ALA A 443 -13.52 13.85 17.11
C ALA A 443 -13.41 12.36 16.76
N LEU A 444 -13.19 11.52 17.78
CA LEU A 444 -13.10 10.07 17.64
C LEU A 444 -13.94 9.40 18.71
N TYR A 445 -14.67 8.37 18.32
CA TYR A 445 -15.39 7.49 19.24
C TYR A 445 -15.02 6.03 18.98
N LEU A 446 -14.61 5.33 20.03
CA LEU A 446 -14.31 3.90 20.01
C LEU A 446 -15.07 3.19 21.14
N GLU A 447 -15.75 2.08 20.82
CA GLU A 447 -16.31 1.14 21.79
C GLU A 447 -15.78 -0.27 21.49
N ALA A 448 -15.35 -0.96 22.55
CA ALA A 448 -14.93 -2.36 22.46
C ALA A 448 -15.22 -3.11 23.77
N ALA A 449 -15.09 -4.43 23.74
CA ALA A 449 -15.24 -5.28 24.92
C ALA A 449 -14.06 -6.23 25.07
N THR A 450 -13.53 -6.32 26.28
CA THR A 450 -12.45 -7.23 26.64
C THR A 450 -12.80 -8.02 27.90
N ASN A 451 -12.29 -9.22 28.02
CA ASN A 451 -12.41 -10.06 29.22
C ASN A 451 -11.15 -10.02 30.11
N GLN A 452 -10.20 -9.18 29.76
CA GLN A 452 -8.97 -8.95 30.52
C GLN A 452 -8.53 -7.50 30.43
N GLU A 453 -7.87 -7.00 31.44
CA GLU A 453 -7.24 -5.68 31.38
C GLU A 453 -6.15 -5.65 30.29
N GLY A 454 -6.02 -4.50 29.65
CA GLY A 454 -5.01 -4.29 28.64
C GLY A 454 -4.99 -2.84 28.13
N HIS A 455 -4.33 -2.61 27.01
CA HIS A 455 -4.07 -1.28 26.49
C HIS A 455 -4.61 -1.11 25.07
N THR A 456 -5.33 -0.02 24.83
CA THR A 456 -5.74 0.45 23.50
C THR A 456 -4.88 1.64 23.12
N LEU A 457 -4.32 1.63 21.90
CA LEU A 457 -3.47 2.69 21.37
C LEU A 457 -4.22 3.48 20.31
N LEU A 458 -4.24 4.81 20.44
CA LEU A 458 -4.81 5.72 19.45
C LEU A 458 -3.74 6.64 18.87
N TRP A 459 -3.67 6.75 17.55
CA TRP A 459 -2.97 7.84 16.90
C TRP A 459 -3.96 9.00 16.65
N LEU A 460 -3.58 10.20 17.07
CA LEU A 460 -4.44 11.38 17.06
C LEU A 460 -3.72 12.52 16.35
N ASN A 461 -4.33 13.08 15.29
CA ASN A 461 -3.70 14.08 14.46
C ASN A 461 -3.52 15.40 15.22
N GLN A 462 -2.30 15.96 15.23
CA GLN A 462 -1.94 17.18 15.95
C GLN A 462 -2.57 18.47 15.39
N ARG A 463 -3.12 18.44 14.15
CA ARG A 463 -3.72 19.62 13.53
C ARG A 463 -4.91 20.20 14.30
N PHE A 464 -5.52 19.39 15.18
CA PHE A 464 -6.64 19.78 16.02
C PHE A 464 -6.21 20.28 17.41
N GLY A 465 -4.91 20.30 17.70
CA GLY A 465 -4.37 20.66 19.00
C GLY A 465 -4.22 19.46 19.94
N GLU A 466 -4.14 19.72 21.24
CA GLU A 466 -4.00 18.68 22.26
C GLU A 466 -5.34 17.97 22.51
N PRO A 467 -5.38 16.64 22.39
CA PRO A 467 -6.63 15.88 22.55
C PRO A 467 -7.09 15.82 24.01
N LYS A 468 -8.41 15.82 24.20
CA LYS A 468 -9.08 15.58 25.46
C LYS A 468 -9.89 14.28 25.40
N PHE A 469 -10.06 13.64 26.53
CA PHE A 469 -10.63 12.29 26.60
C PHE A 469 -11.79 12.21 27.59
N ARG A 470 -12.82 11.45 27.20
CA ARG A 470 -13.81 10.87 28.11
C ARG A 470 -13.79 9.37 27.93
N CYS A 471 -13.48 8.65 29.00
CA CYS A 471 -13.38 7.19 28.98
C CYS A 471 -14.37 6.57 29.95
N SER A 472 -15.07 5.51 29.48
CA SER A 472 -15.79 4.61 30.34
C SER A 472 -15.00 3.32 30.48
N ASN A 473 -14.74 2.83 31.68
CA ASN A 473 -13.89 1.67 31.94
C ASN A 473 -12.48 1.76 31.31
N GLY A 474 -11.95 2.97 31.23
CA GLY A 474 -10.62 3.25 30.69
C GLY A 474 -9.97 4.46 31.35
N GLU A 475 -8.64 4.53 31.29
CA GLU A 475 -7.82 5.62 31.82
C GLU A 475 -6.65 5.89 30.90
N VAL A 476 -6.42 7.15 30.54
CA VAL A 476 -5.24 7.56 29.75
C VAL A 476 -4.00 7.40 30.61
N LYS A 477 -3.10 6.53 30.25
CA LYS A 477 -1.84 6.26 30.95
C LYS A 477 -0.68 7.08 30.40
N ALA A 478 -0.67 7.31 29.09
CA ALA A 478 0.33 8.14 28.45
C ALA A 478 -0.26 8.88 27.24
N LEU A 479 0.25 10.07 26.99
CA LEU A 479 0.03 10.85 25.77
C LEU A 479 1.40 11.32 25.29
N GLN A 480 1.90 10.67 24.25
CA GLN A 480 3.22 10.94 23.70
C GLN A 480 3.09 11.68 22.39
N GLN A 481 3.83 12.78 22.22
CA GLN A 481 3.95 13.42 20.91
C GLN A 481 4.82 12.55 19.99
N VAL A 482 4.30 12.25 18.80
CA VAL A 482 4.95 11.46 17.76
C VAL A 482 4.93 12.24 16.45
N TYR A 483 5.42 11.65 15.35
CA TYR A 483 5.31 12.28 14.04
C TYR A 483 3.85 12.59 13.70
N GLY A 484 3.58 13.85 13.34
CA GLY A 484 2.29 14.35 12.91
C GLY A 484 1.15 14.32 13.94
N GLY A 485 1.38 13.82 15.16
CA GLY A 485 0.30 13.63 16.10
C GLY A 485 0.70 13.27 17.53
N TYR A 486 -0.25 12.65 18.20
CA TYR A 486 -0.10 12.09 19.53
C TYR A 486 -0.40 10.59 19.48
N LEU A 487 0.37 9.80 20.21
CA LEU A 487 0.06 8.42 20.54
C LEU A 487 -0.49 8.40 21.97
N ALA A 488 -1.77 8.07 22.10
CA ALA A 488 -2.41 7.90 23.39
C ALA A 488 -2.44 6.40 23.78
N ASP A 489 -1.93 6.09 24.95
CA ASP A 489 -2.01 4.76 25.58
C ASP A 489 -3.07 4.78 26.66
N ILE A 490 -4.10 3.96 26.49
CA ILE A 490 -5.28 3.94 27.34
C ILE A 490 -5.44 2.53 27.92
N SER A 491 -5.30 2.41 29.24
CA SER A 491 -5.64 1.15 29.92
C SER A 491 -7.14 0.97 29.94
N VAL A 492 -7.63 -0.24 29.61
CA VAL A 492 -9.04 -0.54 29.46
C VAL A 492 -9.40 -1.88 30.05
N ARG A 493 -10.70 -2.04 30.43
CA ARG A 493 -11.25 -3.28 30.96
C ARG A 493 -12.74 -3.39 30.63
N ASP A 494 -13.27 -4.59 30.68
CA ASP A 494 -14.68 -4.89 30.44
C ASP A 494 -15.20 -4.35 29.10
N THR A 495 -16.45 -3.89 29.06
CA THR A 495 -16.94 -3.06 27.94
C THR A 495 -16.56 -1.62 28.22
N TYR A 496 -15.80 -1.04 27.33
CA TYR A 496 -15.27 0.31 27.47
C TYR A 496 -15.60 1.18 26.27
N SER A 497 -15.59 2.49 26.49
CA SER A 497 -15.65 3.49 25.42
C SER A 497 -14.61 4.59 25.62
N ILE A 498 -14.13 5.11 24.53
CA ILE A 498 -13.18 6.23 24.48
C ILE A 498 -13.75 7.25 23.49
N GLU A 499 -13.96 8.47 24.00
CA GLU A 499 -14.30 9.64 23.20
C GLU A 499 -13.13 10.61 23.23
N VAL A 500 -12.65 11.01 22.06
CA VAL A 500 -11.63 12.06 21.89
C VAL A 500 -12.31 13.28 21.32
N TYR A 501 -11.98 14.46 21.88
CA TYR A 501 -12.50 15.76 21.44
C TYR A 501 -11.44 16.84 21.61
N TYR A 502 -11.69 17.98 20.98
CA TYR A 502 -10.78 19.15 21.00
C TYR A 502 -11.59 20.39 21.38
N GLU A 503 -10.93 21.38 22.02
CA GLU A 503 -11.53 22.68 22.36
C GLU A 503 -11.24 23.74 21.33
#